data_5310280cb0111d4d333b37ab0d4a8c3a
#
_entry.id   5310280cb0111d4d333b37ab0d4a8c3a
#
_cell.length_a   1.000
_cell.length_b   1.000
_cell.length_c   1.000
_cell.angle_alpha   90.00
_cell.angle_beta   90.00
_cell.angle_gamma   90.00
#
_symmetry.space_group_name_H-M   'P 1'
#
loop_
_entity.id
_entity.type
_entity.pdbx_description
1 polymer ?
#
loop_
_entity_poly.entity_id
_entity_poly.type
_entity_poly.pdbx_seq_one_letter_code
_entity_poly.pdbx_strand_id
1 'polypeptide(L)'
;MWNKVYVEEHLLETPRVKTLMAKIDHTPIALKSFDEIWGKSKKPYLHKRETLNLFIAQKKGQLLKLAPDAYGQAGEPHYYFIHAYNCIYECQYCYLQGYFNTPDIVLFVNHEEILLEMEQTLNQNPDKKVWFHAGEFSDSLALTHLTGELELYHDFCRNNPRAIIELRTKSVNIKELLKLDPLPNFIISFSLSPIKIGKAIDLKTPSTQARLRVMDELNQKGFSLAAHFDPIIYQDEFKQHYQELLQSMRDLKLTTILKYLSLGVVRFTKDVYREVERNYPDSLLHSTPMIKSFDNKVRYNHPMRMWMMNTVKELALEAGVKEDGIYLCMEENA
;
A
#
# COMPACT_ATOMS: atom_id res chain seq x y z
N MET A 1 18.70 -6.86 9.82
CA MET A 1 17.78 -6.10 8.97
C MET A 1 17.98 -4.59 9.15
N TRP A 2 18.08 -4.09 10.37
CA TRP A 2 18.24 -2.66 10.66
C TRP A 2 19.70 -2.30 10.92
N ASN A 3 20.12 -1.11 10.47
CA ASN A 3 21.45 -0.58 10.80
C ASN A 3 21.46 0.00 12.22
N LYS A 4 20.44 0.81 12.53
CA LYS A 4 20.20 1.36 13.88
C LYS A 4 18.71 1.39 14.16
N VAL A 5 18.35 1.28 15.44
CA VAL A 5 16.97 1.43 15.92
C VAL A 5 16.92 2.63 16.86
N TYR A 6 16.10 3.60 16.50
CA TYR A 6 15.86 4.81 17.28
C TYR A 6 14.48 4.75 17.93
N VAL A 7 14.37 5.21 19.17
CA VAL A 7 13.09 5.23 19.89
C VAL A 7 12.94 6.61 20.55
N GLU A 8 11.77 7.22 20.41
CA GLU A 8 11.48 8.46 21.17
C GLU A 8 11.47 8.18 22.67
N GLU A 9 12.21 9.00 23.46
CA GLU A 9 12.50 8.77 24.89
C GLU A 9 11.26 8.47 25.72
N HIS A 10 10.19 9.23 25.50
CA HIS A 10 8.93 9.09 26.24
C HIS A 10 8.18 7.77 25.94
N LEU A 11 8.56 7.04 24.89
CA LEU A 11 7.97 5.77 24.49
C LEU A 11 8.72 4.54 25.00
N LEU A 12 9.99 4.69 25.41
CA LEU A 12 10.86 3.57 25.78
C LEU A 12 10.26 2.64 26.83
N GLU A 13 9.58 3.21 27.82
CA GLU A 13 9.01 2.47 28.93
C GLU A 13 7.58 1.97 28.67
N THR A 14 6.98 2.32 27.53
CA THR A 14 5.62 1.87 27.20
C THR A 14 5.56 0.37 26.93
N PRO A 15 4.50 -0.34 27.36
CA PRO A 15 4.38 -1.79 27.17
C PRO A 15 4.47 -2.20 25.69
N ARG A 16 3.88 -1.41 24.79
CA ARG A 16 3.91 -1.66 23.36
C ARG A 16 5.33 -1.61 22.79
N VAL A 17 6.10 -0.58 23.13
CA VAL A 17 7.48 -0.44 22.65
C VAL A 17 8.38 -1.51 23.25
N LYS A 18 8.22 -1.86 24.52
CA LYS A 18 8.94 -2.99 25.13
C LYS A 18 8.66 -4.31 24.40
N THR A 19 7.39 -4.60 24.08
CA THR A 19 7.00 -5.79 23.32
C THR A 19 7.57 -5.78 21.90
N LEU A 20 7.58 -4.63 21.24
CA LEU A 20 8.15 -4.46 19.91
C LEU A 20 9.67 -4.65 19.95
N MET A 21 10.36 -4.01 20.89
CA MET A 21 11.82 -4.12 21.05
C MET A 21 12.27 -5.54 21.41
N ALA A 22 11.49 -6.30 22.16
CA ALA A 22 11.78 -7.70 22.45
C ALA A 22 11.81 -8.60 21.20
N LYS A 23 11.23 -8.15 20.07
CA LYS A 23 11.26 -8.85 18.79
C LYS A 23 12.40 -8.37 17.86
N ILE A 24 13.15 -7.37 18.28
CA ILE A 24 14.22 -6.74 17.47
C ILE A 24 15.55 -6.90 18.23
N ASP A 25 16.52 -7.57 17.57
CA ASP A 25 17.86 -7.76 18.13
C ASP A 25 18.72 -6.49 17.93
N HIS A 26 18.37 -5.43 18.65
CA HIS A 26 19.11 -4.14 18.66
C HIS A 26 18.91 -3.41 19.99
N THR A 27 19.96 -2.75 20.46
CA THR A 27 19.84 -1.78 21.55
C THR A 27 19.26 -0.48 21.00
N PRO A 28 18.16 0.04 21.56
CA PRO A 28 17.56 1.28 21.11
C PRO A 28 18.44 2.49 21.41
N ILE A 29 18.50 3.41 20.47
CA ILE A 29 19.10 4.74 20.64
C ILE A 29 17.97 5.71 20.95
N ALA A 30 17.99 6.27 22.16
CA ALA A 30 16.99 7.23 22.58
C ALA A 30 17.15 8.58 21.85
N LEU A 31 16.02 9.22 21.52
CA LEU A 31 15.99 10.57 20.95
C LEU A 31 14.71 11.31 21.37
N LYS A 32 14.73 12.63 21.38
CA LYS A 32 13.56 13.43 21.79
C LYS A 32 12.43 13.39 20.77
N SER A 33 12.79 13.46 19.49
CA SER A 33 11.83 13.33 18.37
C SER A 33 12.53 12.71 17.18
N PHE A 34 11.82 11.85 16.44
CA PHE A 34 12.37 11.23 15.22
C PHE A 34 12.76 12.28 14.16
N ASP A 35 12.11 13.43 14.13
CA ASP A 35 12.40 14.55 13.23
C ASP A 35 13.79 15.18 13.45
N GLU A 36 14.46 14.89 14.56
CA GLU A 36 15.82 15.39 14.80
C GLU A 36 16.85 14.78 13.85
N ILE A 37 16.62 13.55 13.39
CA ILE A 37 17.56 12.79 12.56
C ILE A 37 16.93 12.42 11.21
N TRP A 38 15.66 11.98 11.22
CA TRP A 38 14.97 11.45 10.07
C TRP A 38 14.81 12.52 8.98
N GLY A 39 15.27 12.21 7.78
CA GLY A 39 15.19 13.13 6.63
C GLY A 39 16.13 14.35 6.65
N LYS A 40 16.92 14.56 7.72
CA LYS A 40 17.81 15.74 7.83
C LYS A 40 19.03 15.66 6.91
N SER A 41 19.57 14.48 6.65
CA SER A 41 20.68 14.31 5.73
C SER A 41 20.17 13.76 4.41
N LYS A 42 20.34 14.52 3.32
CA LYS A 42 20.13 14.02 1.97
C LYS A 42 21.20 12.98 1.67
N LYS A 43 20.88 11.72 1.84
CA LYS A 43 21.68 10.64 1.27
C LYS A 43 20.97 10.13 0.02
N PRO A 44 21.71 9.68 -1.01
CA PRO A 44 21.10 9.04 -2.16
C PRO A 44 20.17 7.91 -1.71
N TYR A 45 18.96 7.90 -2.23
CA TYR A 45 17.90 6.97 -1.83
C TYR A 45 18.36 5.51 -1.86
N LEU A 46 19.00 5.08 -2.94
CA LEU A 46 19.47 3.70 -3.11
C LEU A 46 20.57 3.31 -2.13
N HIS A 47 21.52 4.19 -1.85
CA HIS A 47 22.61 3.92 -0.90
C HIS A 47 22.10 3.64 0.52
N LYS A 48 21.00 4.26 0.91
CA LYS A 48 20.39 4.03 2.23
C LYS A 48 19.54 2.78 2.29
N ARG A 49 19.07 2.25 1.17
CA ARG A 49 18.24 1.06 1.17
C ARG A 49 19.00 -0.23 1.51
N GLU A 50 20.30 -0.21 1.46
CA GLU A 50 21.14 -1.32 1.94
C GLU A 50 21.25 -1.35 3.47
N THR A 51 21.12 -0.18 4.12
CA THR A 51 21.32 0.01 5.55
C THR A 51 20.23 0.88 6.17
N LEU A 52 18.98 0.40 6.12
CA LEU A 52 17.84 1.12 6.68
C LEU A 52 17.94 1.26 8.19
N ASN A 53 17.61 2.45 8.69
CA ASN A 53 17.33 2.65 10.09
C ASN A 53 15.83 2.49 10.37
N LEU A 54 15.52 2.09 11.59
CA LEU A 54 14.16 2.02 12.10
C LEU A 54 13.96 3.09 13.17
N PHE A 55 12.89 3.84 13.07
CA PHE A 55 12.43 4.81 14.07
C PHE A 55 11.11 4.32 14.67
N ILE A 56 11.01 4.29 15.97
CA ILE A 56 9.79 4.01 16.72
C ILE A 56 9.37 5.31 17.38
N ALA A 57 8.23 5.84 16.97
CA ALA A 57 7.81 7.20 17.24
C ALA A 57 6.31 7.34 17.52
N GLN A 58 5.90 8.49 18.02
CA GLN A 58 4.51 8.91 18.08
C GLN A 58 4.19 9.79 16.86
N LYS A 59 3.14 9.44 16.11
CA LYS A 59 2.62 10.31 15.06
C LYS A 59 1.94 11.52 15.67
N LYS A 60 2.46 12.71 15.38
CA LYS A 60 1.89 13.99 15.80
C LYS A 60 1.18 14.68 14.64
N GLY A 61 0.25 15.56 14.97
CA GLY A 61 -0.55 16.30 13.99
C GLY A 61 -1.58 15.40 13.30
N GLN A 62 -1.73 15.53 11.99
CA GLN A 62 -2.75 14.83 11.21
C GLN A 62 -2.51 13.30 11.19
N LEU A 63 -3.43 12.53 11.77
CA LEU A 63 -3.40 11.05 11.80
C LEU A 63 -4.20 10.46 10.62
N LEU A 64 -5.31 11.12 10.25
CA LEU A 64 -6.11 10.79 9.08
C LEU A 64 -5.94 11.87 8.01
N LYS A 65 -5.89 11.48 6.75
CA LYS A 65 -5.82 12.36 5.60
C LYS A 65 -6.93 12.00 4.61
N LEU A 66 -7.76 12.97 4.23
CA LEU A 66 -8.78 12.76 3.20
C LEU A 66 -8.13 12.29 1.90
N ALA A 67 -8.65 11.21 1.32
CA ALA A 67 -8.21 10.73 0.02
C ALA A 67 -8.75 11.65 -1.09
N PRO A 68 -8.08 11.71 -2.27
CA PRO A 68 -8.62 12.45 -3.42
C PRO A 68 -10.00 11.92 -3.85
N ASP A 69 -10.87 12.79 -4.36
CA ASP A 69 -12.23 12.44 -4.79
C ASP A 69 -12.28 11.33 -5.85
N ALA A 70 -11.23 11.23 -6.69
CA ALA A 70 -11.09 10.17 -7.69
C ALA A 70 -10.57 8.83 -7.13
N TYR A 71 -10.55 8.67 -5.81
CA TYR A 71 -10.10 7.46 -5.13
C TYR A 71 -11.29 6.68 -4.55
N GLY A 72 -11.36 5.38 -4.86
CA GLY A 72 -12.38 4.49 -4.31
C GLY A 72 -13.75 4.59 -4.95
N GLN A 73 -14.76 4.13 -4.23
CA GLN A 73 -16.15 4.12 -4.71
C GLN A 73 -16.82 5.48 -4.49
N ALA A 74 -17.50 5.99 -5.51
CA ALA A 74 -18.16 7.29 -5.46
C ALA A 74 -19.23 7.36 -4.36
N GLY A 75 -19.24 8.46 -3.62
CA GLY A 75 -20.29 8.78 -2.62
C GLY A 75 -19.99 8.35 -1.20
N GLU A 76 -18.99 7.55 -0.95
CA GLU A 76 -18.48 7.22 0.39
C GLU A 76 -17.20 8.01 0.71
N PRO A 77 -17.01 8.51 1.94
CA PRO A 77 -15.79 9.21 2.31
C PRO A 77 -14.64 8.23 2.53
N HIS A 78 -13.47 8.56 1.93
CA HIS A 78 -12.25 7.77 1.99
C HIS A 78 -11.14 8.53 2.69
N TYR A 79 -10.47 7.90 3.64
CA TYR A 79 -9.35 8.48 4.39
C TYR A 79 -8.15 7.55 4.36
N TYR A 80 -6.95 8.12 4.28
CA TYR A 80 -5.71 7.42 4.59
C TYR A 80 -5.39 7.60 6.07
N PHE A 81 -5.04 6.54 6.77
CA PHE A 81 -4.47 6.65 8.10
C PHE A 81 -2.96 6.37 8.11
N ILE A 82 -2.27 7.10 8.96
CA ILE A 82 -0.81 7.17 8.92
C ILE A 82 -0.23 6.36 10.09
N HIS A 83 0.02 5.08 9.87
CA HIS A 83 0.61 4.17 10.85
C HIS A 83 2.12 4.00 10.70
N ALA A 84 2.69 4.38 9.56
CA ALA A 84 4.12 4.28 9.27
C ALA A 84 4.54 5.23 8.15
N TYR A 85 5.83 5.51 8.06
CA TYR A 85 6.46 6.16 6.91
C TYR A 85 7.49 5.26 6.28
N ASN A 86 7.55 5.31 4.95
CA ASN A 86 8.37 4.48 4.08
C ASN A 86 8.04 2.98 4.15
N CYS A 87 8.63 2.22 3.24
CA CYS A 87 8.35 0.82 3.03
C CYS A 87 9.66 0.04 2.92
N ILE A 88 9.69 -1.19 3.41
CA ILE A 88 10.85 -2.07 3.29
C ILE A 88 11.05 -2.57 1.85
N TYR A 89 10.02 -2.53 1.02
CA TYR A 89 10.07 -2.93 -0.39
C TYR A 89 10.65 -1.81 -1.27
N GLU A 90 11.20 -2.20 -2.42
CA GLU A 90 11.89 -1.30 -3.34
C GLU A 90 11.25 -1.38 -4.74
N CYS A 91 9.98 -0.94 -4.84
CA CYS A 91 9.33 -0.83 -6.15
C CYS A 91 9.93 0.35 -6.92
N GLN A 92 10.40 0.13 -8.15
CA GLN A 92 11.06 1.19 -8.94
C GLN A 92 10.16 2.39 -9.20
N TYR A 93 8.84 2.18 -9.28
CA TYR A 93 7.83 3.24 -9.49
C TYR A 93 7.33 3.88 -8.19
N CYS A 94 7.86 3.50 -7.02
CA CYS A 94 7.32 3.98 -5.74
C CYS A 94 7.51 5.49 -5.59
N TYR A 95 6.41 6.21 -5.35
CA TYR A 95 6.45 7.67 -5.18
C TYR A 95 7.12 8.09 -3.87
N LEU A 96 7.22 7.20 -2.89
CA LEU A 96 7.87 7.50 -1.60
C LEU A 96 9.34 7.89 -1.75
N GLN A 97 10.02 7.43 -2.81
CA GLN A 97 11.41 7.80 -3.11
C GLN A 97 11.61 9.30 -3.39
N GLY A 98 10.56 10.00 -3.80
CA GLY A 98 10.58 11.46 -3.99
C GLY A 98 9.68 12.21 -3.01
N TYR A 99 8.92 11.50 -2.17
CA TYR A 99 8.06 12.10 -1.15
C TYR A 99 8.81 12.35 0.16
N PHE A 100 9.68 11.42 0.55
CA PHE A 100 10.52 11.54 1.74
C PHE A 100 11.99 11.75 1.35
N ASN A 101 12.73 12.50 2.19
CA ASN A 101 14.16 12.76 1.99
C ASN A 101 15.06 11.57 2.39
N THR A 102 14.49 10.48 2.87
CA THR A 102 15.21 9.29 3.35
C THR A 102 14.33 8.05 3.14
N PRO A 103 14.91 6.87 2.86
CA PRO A 103 14.20 5.61 2.82
C PRO A 103 14.04 4.95 4.20
N ASP A 104 14.60 5.54 5.28
CA ASP A 104 14.50 5.00 6.63
C ASP A 104 13.05 4.88 7.08
N ILE A 105 12.73 3.83 7.82
CA ILE A 105 11.36 3.48 8.22
C ILE A 105 11.01 4.16 9.53
N VAL A 106 9.80 4.73 9.61
CA VAL A 106 9.22 5.17 10.88
C VAL A 106 7.97 4.34 11.16
N LEU A 107 7.92 3.69 12.30
CA LEU A 107 6.73 3.02 12.84
C LEU A 107 6.10 3.91 13.92
N PHE A 108 4.85 4.25 13.74
CA PHE A 108 4.09 4.99 14.74
C PHE A 108 3.36 4.01 15.65
N VAL A 109 3.45 4.23 16.97
CA VAL A 109 2.92 3.29 17.98
C VAL A 109 1.68 3.77 18.71
N ASN A 110 1.19 4.97 18.40
CA ASN A 110 -0.01 5.57 18.99
C ASN A 110 -1.28 5.21 18.22
N HIS A 111 -1.51 3.92 18.02
CA HIS A 111 -2.65 3.41 17.24
C HIS A 111 -4.00 3.78 17.87
N GLU A 112 -4.08 3.89 19.20
CA GLU A 112 -5.28 4.28 19.92
C GLU A 112 -5.74 5.70 19.54
N GLU A 113 -4.80 6.63 19.33
CA GLU A 113 -5.11 7.98 18.86
C GLU A 113 -5.64 7.96 17.42
N ILE A 114 -5.09 7.08 16.56
CA ILE A 114 -5.59 6.88 15.19
C ILE A 114 -7.04 6.36 15.23
N LEU A 115 -7.32 5.37 16.07
CA LEU A 115 -8.66 4.80 16.24
C LEU A 115 -9.67 5.82 16.77
N LEU A 116 -9.26 6.67 17.71
CA LEU A 116 -10.09 7.75 18.23
C LEU A 116 -10.48 8.76 17.12
N GLU A 117 -9.53 9.14 16.26
CA GLU A 117 -9.81 10.03 15.12
C GLU A 117 -10.70 9.36 14.08
N MET A 118 -10.54 8.03 13.86
CA MET A 118 -11.46 7.24 13.02
C MET A 118 -12.89 7.24 13.58
N GLU A 119 -13.04 7.06 14.90
CA GLU A 119 -14.35 7.09 15.56
C GLU A 119 -15.01 8.47 15.44
N GLN A 120 -14.26 9.55 15.66
CA GLN A 120 -14.74 10.91 15.44
C GLN A 120 -15.19 11.14 13.99
N THR A 121 -14.43 10.60 13.02
CA THR A 121 -14.76 10.69 11.60
C THR A 121 -16.07 9.91 11.27
N LEU A 122 -16.28 8.75 11.85
CA LEU A 122 -17.53 8.00 11.73
C LEU A 122 -18.74 8.77 12.28
N ASN A 123 -18.57 9.44 13.42
CA ASN A 123 -19.61 10.25 14.06
C ASN A 123 -19.97 11.48 13.22
N GLN A 124 -19.01 12.04 12.47
CA GLN A 124 -19.25 13.12 11.51
C GLN A 124 -19.98 12.66 10.23
N ASN A 125 -20.05 11.35 9.98
CA ASN A 125 -20.68 10.73 8.82
C ASN A 125 -21.70 9.67 9.25
N PRO A 126 -22.79 10.01 9.96
CA PRO A 126 -23.69 9.06 10.62
C PRO A 126 -24.41 8.09 9.67
N ASP A 127 -24.72 8.55 8.45
CA ASP A 127 -25.49 7.79 7.46
C ASP A 127 -24.65 7.13 6.37
N LYS A 128 -23.31 7.18 6.49
CA LYS A 128 -22.38 6.67 5.46
C LYS A 128 -21.48 5.57 6.02
N LYS A 129 -21.04 4.70 5.15
CA LYS A 129 -19.82 3.92 5.39
C LYS A 129 -18.63 4.83 5.18
N VAL A 130 -17.60 4.62 5.97
CA VAL A 130 -16.33 5.39 5.90
C VAL A 130 -15.17 4.43 5.69
N TRP A 131 -14.40 4.70 4.66
CA TRP A 131 -13.23 3.90 4.32
C TRP A 131 -11.96 4.48 4.95
N PHE A 132 -11.18 3.60 5.57
CA PHE A 132 -9.89 3.91 6.14
C PHE A 132 -8.83 3.02 5.49
N HIS A 133 -7.92 3.62 4.72
CA HIS A 133 -6.92 2.92 3.96
C HIS A 133 -5.56 3.00 4.66
N ALA A 134 -4.98 1.85 4.99
CA ALA A 134 -3.56 1.73 5.30
C ALA A 134 -2.76 1.54 4.01
N GLY A 135 -1.48 1.85 4.06
CA GLY A 135 -0.57 1.55 2.96
C GLY A 135 -0.29 2.70 1.99
N GLU A 136 -0.85 3.91 2.23
CA GLU A 136 -0.49 5.08 1.43
C GLU A 136 0.98 5.48 1.64
N PHE A 137 1.45 5.50 2.88
CA PHE A 137 2.82 5.90 3.23
C PHE A 137 3.73 4.74 3.59
N SER A 138 3.25 3.50 3.51
CA SER A 138 3.99 2.27 3.83
C SER A 138 3.27 1.05 3.23
N ASP A 139 3.78 -0.15 3.48
CA ASP A 139 3.04 -1.41 3.24
C ASP A 139 2.28 -1.80 4.51
N SER A 140 1.01 -2.16 4.39
CA SER A 140 0.13 -2.38 5.53
C SER A 140 0.44 -3.65 6.33
N LEU A 141 1.10 -4.67 5.73
CA LEU A 141 1.31 -5.96 6.38
C LEU A 141 2.79 -6.31 6.60
N ALA A 142 3.70 -5.62 5.92
CA ALA A 142 5.11 -6.03 5.89
C ALA A 142 5.75 -6.16 7.27
N LEU A 143 5.36 -5.31 8.23
CA LEU A 143 5.95 -5.23 9.57
C LEU A 143 4.96 -5.53 10.72
N THR A 144 3.75 -6.00 10.45
CA THR A 144 2.70 -6.26 11.47
C THR A 144 3.10 -7.30 12.51
N HIS A 145 4.02 -8.21 12.18
CA HIS A 145 4.59 -9.14 13.14
C HIS A 145 5.42 -8.45 14.24
N LEU A 146 5.90 -7.23 13.99
CA LEU A 146 6.60 -6.40 14.98
C LEU A 146 5.62 -5.55 15.77
N THR A 147 4.75 -4.86 15.10
CA THR A 147 3.93 -3.75 15.63
C THR A 147 2.67 -4.23 16.37
N GLY A 148 2.07 -5.35 15.95
CA GLY A 148 0.94 -5.98 16.64
C GLY A 148 -0.37 -5.17 16.60
N GLU A 149 -0.52 -4.24 15.65
CA GLU A 149 -1.67 -3.35 15.54
C GLU A 149 -2.91 -3.98 14.92
N LEU A 150 -2.78 -5.11 14.21
CA LEU A 150 -3.88 -5.70 13.45
C LEU A 150 -5.09 -6.04 14.32
N GLU A 151 -4.87 -6.55 15.53
CA GLU A 151 -5.93 -6.88 16.47
C GLU A 151 -6.74 -5.63 16.85
N LEU A 152 -6.09 -4.51 17.08
CA LEU A 152 -6.76 -3.24 17.41
C LEU A 152 -7.66 -2.75 16.27
N TYR A 153 -7.16 -2.75 15.04
CA TYR A 153 -7.93 -2.34 13.86
C TYR A 153 -9.06 -3.31 13.55
N HIS A 154 -8.83 -4.59 13.76
CA HIS A 154 -9.83 -5.63 13.59
C HIS A 154 -10.97 -5.48 14.61
N ASP A 155 -10.66 -5.27 15.89
CA ASP A 155 -11.66 -5.03 16.94
C ASP A 155 -12.44 -3.74 16.71
N PHE A 156 -11.78 -2.70 16.20
CA PHE A 156 -12.44 -1.48 15.78
C PHE A 156 -13.48 -1.75 14.68
N CYS A 157 -13.15 -2.52 13.64
CA CYS A 157 -14.08 -2.92 12.59
C CYS A 157 -15.23 -3.77 13.13
N ARG A 158 -14.96 -4.70 14.06
CA ARG A 158 -15.99 -5.54 14.69
C ARG A 158 -17.03 -4.69 15.42
N ASN A 159 -16.57 -3.66 16.13
CA ASN A 159 -17.44 -2.78 16.92
C ASN A 159 -18.08 -1.66 16.09
N ASN A 160 -17.60 -1.40 14.89
CA ASN A 160 -18.06 -0.32 14.03
C ASN A 160 -18.39 -0.83 12.62
N PRO A 161 -19.61 -1.39 12.37
CA PRO A 161 -19.95 -1.99 11.07
C PRO A 161 -19.93 -1.03 9.87
N ARG A 162 -19.99 0.30 10.12
CA ARG A 162 -19.86 1.34 9.09
C ARG A 162 -18.43 1.72 8.76
N ALA A 163 -17.47 1.36 9.60
CA ALA A 163 -16.05 1.51 9.30
C ALA A 163 -15.61 0.40 8.35
N ILE A 164 -14.94 0.74 7.28
CA ILE A 164 -14.27 -0.21 6.40
C ILE A 164 -12.78 0.07 6.47
N ILE A 165 -12.00 -0.89 6.97
CA ILE A 165 -10.54 -0.78 6.95
C ILE A 165 -10.00 -1.62 5.78
N GLU A 166 -9.20 -0.98 4.93
CA GLU A 166 -8.45 -1.63 3.87
C GLU A 166 -6.96 -1.69 4.21
N LEU A 167 -6.41 -2.90 4.18
CA LEU A 167 -4.99 -3.16 4.33
C LEU A 167 -4.38 -3.47 2.96
N ARG A 168 -3.77 -2.47 2.31
CA ARG A 168 -3.13 -2.64 1.00
C ARG A 168 -1.69 -3.12 1.15
N THR A 169 -1.33 -4.18 0.43
CA THR A 169 -0.04 -4.84 0.62
C THR A 169 0.54 -5.48 -0.63
N LYS A 170 1.86 -5.60 -0.66
CA LYS A 170 2.63 -6.53 -1.49
C LYS A 170 3.26 -7.66 -0.65
N SER A 171 3.02 -7.65 0.65
CA SER A 171 3.57 -8.63 1.59
C SER A 171 2.87 -10.00 1.50
N VAL A 172 3.58 -11.03 1.92
CA VAL A 172 3.03 -12.36 2.22
C VAL A 172 3.04 -12.65 3.72
N ASN A 173 3.26 -11.62 4.54
CA ASN A 173 3.27 -11.73 5.99
C ASN A 173 1.83 -11.71 6.54
N ILE A 174 1.16 -12.84 6.50
CA ILE A 174 -0.23 -13.02 6.93
C ILE A 174 -0.38 -13.74 8.27
N LYS A 175 0.73 -14.08 8.92
CA LYS A 175 0.71 -14.89 10.15
C LYS A 175 -0.18 -14.29 11.25
N GLU A 176 -0.15 -12.97 11.43
CA GLU A 176 -0.98 -12.30 12.42
C GLU A 176 -2.45 -12.20 11.97
N LEU A 177 -2.72 -12.05 10.67
CA LEU A 177 -4.09 -12.10 10.13
C LEU A 177 -4.75 -13.46 10.36
N LEU A 178 -4.01 -14.55 10.19
CA LEU A 178 -4.55 -15.92 10.36
C LEU A 178 -5.00 -16.24 11.78
N LYS A 179 -4.67 -15.39 12.76
CA LYS A 179 -5.17 -15.49 14.14
C LYS A 179 -6.51 -14.80 14.35
N LEU A 180 -6.96 -13.97 13.38
CA LEU A 180 -8.17 -13.18 13.46
C LEU A 180 -9.34 -13.88 12.73
N ASP A 181 -10.55 -13.61 13.18
CA ASP A 181 -11.76 -14.04 12.47
C ASP A 181 -12.04 -13.14 11.28
N PRO A 182 -12.51 -13.67 10.13
CA PRO A 182 -12.88 -12.84 9.00
C PRO A 182 -14.01 -11.87 9.31
N LEU A 183 -13.87 -10.62 8.86
CA LEU A 183 -14.91 -9.59 8.92
C LEU A 183 -15.21 -9.04 7.52
N PRO A 184 -16.46 -8.72 7.20
CA PRO A 184 -16.84 -8.22 5.87
C PRO A 184 -16.32 -6.81 5.58
N ASN A 185 -16.01 -6.05 6.61
CA ASN A 185 -15.52 -4.66 6.58
C ASN A 185 -14.02 -4.53 6.94
N PHE A 186 -13.29 -5.64 7.03
CA PHE A 186 -11.85 -5.68 7.18
C PHE A 186 -11.25 -6.32 5.93
N ILE A 187 -10.82 -5.50 4.98
CA ILE A 187 -10.47 -5.91 3.62
C ILE A 187 -8.96 -5.99 3.46
N ILE A 188 -8.48 -7.13 2.97
CA ILE A 188 -7.08 -7.30 2.61
C ILE A 188 -6.95 -7.14 1.11
N SER A 189 -6.26 -6.09 0.67
CA SER A 189 -6.11 -5.80 -0.75
C SER A 189 -4.66 -6.00 -1.21
N PHE A 190 -4.49 -6.80 -2.26
CA PHE A 190 -3.17 -7.11 -2.79
C PHE A 190 -2.86 -6.29 -4.04
N SER A 191 -1.72 -5.59 -4.02
CA SER A 191 -1.17 -5.02 -5.24
C SER A 191 -0.52 -6.14 -6.06
N LEU A 192 -0.99 -6.33 -7.28
CA LEU A 192 -0.54 -7.37 -8.20
C LEU A 192 -0.04 -6.76 -9.51
N SER A 193 1.02 -7.32 -10.03
CA SER A 193 1.58 -7.04 -11.36
C SER A 193 1.75 -8.36 -12.10
N PRO A 194 1.64 -8.40 -13.44
CA PRO A 194 2.04 -9.57 -14.20
C PRO A 194 3.43 -10.07 -13.79
N ILE A 195 3.63 -11.38 -13.78
CA ILE A 195 4.81 -12.03 -13.18
C ILE A 195 6.12 -11.45 -13.71
N LYS A 196 6.21 -11.26 -15.03
CA LYS A 196 7.42 -10.74 -15.71
C LYS A 196 7.69 -9.29 -15.31
N ILE A 197 6.65 -8.46 -15.23
CA ILE A 197 6.76 -7.07 -14.77
C ILE A 197 7.14 -7.01 -13.30
N GLY A 198 6.42 -7.71 -12.44
CA GLY A 198 6.69 -7.71 -11.00
C GLY A 198 8.13 -8.13 -10.69
N LYS A 199 8.66 -9.14 -11.40
CA LYS A 199 10.06 -9.55 -11.27
C LYS A 199 11.06 -8.44 -11.64
N ALA A 200 10.72 -7.62 -12.62
CA ALA A 200 11.61 -6.58 -13.13
C ALA A 200 11.60 -5.30 -12.29
N ILE A 201 10.45 -4.91 -11.71
CA ILE A 201 10.27 -3.59 -11.12
C ILE A 201 9.78 -3.57 -9.66
N ASP A 202 9.15 -4.65 -9.18
CA ASP A 202 8.74 -4.81 -7.77
C ASP A 202 9.90 -5.37 -6.94
N LEU A 203 11.02 -4.65 -6.86
CA LEU A 203 12.24 -5.12 -6.20
C LEU A 203 12.01 -5.34 -4.70
N LYS A 204 12.70 -6.36 -4.15
CA LYS A 204 12.63 -6.76 -2.73
C LYS A 204 11.22 -7.10 -2.23
N THR A 205 10.26 -7.31 -3.14
CA THR A 205 8.91 -7.78 -2.76
C THR A 205 8.79 -9.29 -2.97
N PRO A 206 7.87 -9.95 -2.27
CA PRO A 206 7.45 -11.30 -2.62
C PRO A 206 6.94 -11.37 -4.06
N SER A 207 7.15 -12.49 -4.76
CA SER A 207 6.69 -12.65 -6.14
C SER A 207 5.17 -12.59 -6.25
N THR A 208 4.65 -12.26 -7.44
CA THR A 208 3.20 -12.28 -7.71
C THR A 208 2.58 -13.65 -7.39
N GLN A 209 3.27 -14.75 -7.72
CA GLN A 209 2.80 -16.09 -7.39
C GLN A 209 2.73 -16.33 -5.88
N ALA A 210 3.68 -15.81 -5.11
CA ALA A 210 3.63 -15.92 -3.65
C ALA A 210 2.45 -15.11 -3.08
N ARG A 211 2.19 -13.91 -3.61
CA ARG A 211 1.02 -13.09 -3.23
C ARG A 211 -0.30 -13.81 -3.56
N LEU A 212 -0.42 -14.43 -4.75
CA LEU A 212 -1.61 -15.20 -5.13
C LEU A 212 -1.85 -16.40 -4.21
N ARG A 213 -0.79 -17.11 -3.79
CA ARG A 213 -0.93 -18.22 -2.84
C ARG A 213 -1.47 -17.77 -1.48
N VAL A 214 -0.97 -16.66 -0.94
CA VAL A 214 -1.51 -16.14 0.33
C VAL A 214 -2.90 -15.54 0.18
N MET A 215 -3.25 -15.00 -0.98
CA MET A 215 -4.64 -14.61 -1.26
C MET A 215 -5.57 -15.83 -1.24
N ASP A 216 -5.16 -16.95 -1.84
CA ASP A 216 -5.94 -18.18 -1.80
C ASP A 216 -6.08 -18.73 -0.37
N GLU A 217 -5.01 -18.73 0.43
CA GLU A 217 -5.06 -19.13 1.84
C GLU A 217 -6.02 -18.26 2.66
N LEU A 218 -6.00 -16.95 2.48
CA LEU A 218 -6.92 -16.01 3.14
C LEU A 218 -8.36 -16.20 2.64
N ASN A 219 -8.56 -16.48 1.34
CA ASN A 219 -9.88 -16.80 0.78
C ASN A 219 -10.47 -18.06 1.42
N GLN A 220 -9.68 -19.12 1.55
CA GLN A 220 -10.11 -20.37 2.20
C GLN A 220 -10.48 -20.16 3.67
N LYS A 221 -9.91 -19.18 4.33
CA LYS A 221 -10.27 -18.73 5.69
C LYS A 221 -11.52 -17.83 5.72
N GLY A 222 -12.00 -17.32 4.57
CA GLY A 222 -13.17 -16.46 4.46
C GLY A 222 -12.90 -14.96 4.59
N PHE A 223 -11.64 -14.52 4.50
CA PHE A 223 -11.32 -13.09 4.53
C PHE A 223 -11.87 -12.34 3.31
N SER A 224 -12.27 -11.09 3.53
CA SER A 224 -12.65 -10.17 2.46
C SER A 224 -11.41 -9.71 1.70
N LEU A 225 -11.36 -10.01 0.38
CA LEU A 225 -10.21 -9.72 -0.47
C LEU A 225 -10.52 -8.72 -1.55
N ALA A 226 -9.51 -7.91 -1.91
CA ALA A 226 -9.53 -7.03 -3.07
C ALA A 226 -8.18 -7.07 -3.79
N ALA A 227 -8.14 -6.54 -5.01
CA ALA A 227 -6.91 -6.47 -5.79
C ALA A 227 -6.71 -5.08 -6.40
N HIS A 228 -5.45 -4.69 -6.54
CA HIS A 228 -5.01 -3.48 -7.21
C HIS A 228 -4.05 -3.85 -8.34
N PHE A 229 -4.42 -3.56 -9.55
CA PHE A 229 -3.50 -3.45 -10.68
C PHE A 229 -3.13 -1.97 -10.82
N ASP A 230 -2.44 -1.48 -9.81
CA ASP A 230 -1.97 -0.11 -9.70
C ASP A 230 -0.53 -0.11 -9.14
N PRO A 231 0.46 0.16 -10.01
CA PRO A 231 0.30 0.66 -11.37
C PRO A 231 0.23 -0.43 -12.46
N ILE A 232 -0.59 -0.16 -13.47
CA ILE A 232 -0.51 -0.79 -14.79
C ILE A 232 0.65 -0.12 -15.56
N ILE A 233 1.56 -0.93 -16.11
CA ILE A 233 2.74 -0.46 -16.84
C ILE A 233 2.76 -1.12 -18.21
N TYR A 234 2.99 -0.31 -19.26
CA TYR A 234 3.10 -0.82 -20.61
C TYR A 234 4.42 -1.56 -20.84
N GLN A 235 4.35 -2.62 -21.62
CA GLN A 235 5.48 -3.36 -22.15
C GLN A 235 5.02 -4.17 -23.36
N ASP A 236 5.95 -4.72 -24.10
CA ASP A 236 5.65 -5.69 -25.15
C ASP A 236 4.85 -6.87 -24.59
N GLU A 237 3.99 -7.45 -25.39
CA GLU A 237 3.08 -8.54 -24.99
C GLU A 237 2.11 -8.16 -23.85
N PHE A 238 1.79 -6.85 -23.69
CA PHE A 238 0.97 -6.28 -22.62
C PHE A 238 -0.30 -7.09 -22.34
N LYS A 239 -1.10 -7.34 -23.39
CA LYS A 239 -2.37 -8.08 -23.26
C LYS A 239 -2.15 -9.49 -22.73
N GLN A 240 -1.17 -10.21 -23.29
CA GLN A 240 -0.84 -11.58 -22.89
C GLN A 240 -0.45 -11.66 -21.41
N HIS A 241 0.41 -10.75 -20.93
CA HIS A 241 0.86 -10.78 -19.56
C HIS A 241 -0.27 -10.55 -18.54
N TYR A 242 -1.23 -9.66 -18.83
CA TYR A 242 -2.42 -9.48 -17.99
C TYR A 242 -3.39 -10.66 -18.09
N GLN A 243 -3.51 -11.27 -19.27
CA GLN A 243 -4.29 -12.48 -19.46
C GLN A 243 -3.74 -13.64 -18.62
N GLU A 244 -2.43 -13.86 -18.59
CA GLU A 244 -1.76 -14.88 -17.76
C GLU A 244 -1.95 -14.62 -16.25
N LEU A 245 -1.88 -13.37 -15.82
CA LEU A 245 -2.15 -12.99 -14.40
C LEU A 245 -3.60 -13.31 -14.03
N LEU A 246 -4.57 -12.87 -14.84
CA LEU A 246 -5.99 -13.09 -14.59
C LEU A 246 -6.37 -14.57 -14.68
N GLN A 247 -5.76 -15.33 -15.60
CA GLN A 247 -5.93 -16.78 -15.65
C GLN A 247 -5.42 -17.44 -14.35
N SER A 248 -4.25 -17.04 -13.85
CA SER A 248 -3.73 -17.55 -12.57
C SER A 248 -4.66 -17.24 -11.39
N MET A 249 -5.27 -16.03 -11.38
CA MET A 249 -6.28 -15.67 -10.37
C MET A 249 -7.56 -16.50 -10.51
N ARG A 250 -8.01 -16.75 -11.75
CA ARG A 250 -9.20 -17.56 -12.06
C ARG A 250 -9.03 -19.02 -11.62
N ASP A 251 -7.85 -19.60 -11.88
CA ASP A 251 -7.54 -20.99 -11.50
C ASP A 251 -7.61 -21.19 -9.98
N LEU A 252 -7.28 -20.15 -9.21
CA LEU A 252 -7.43 -20.08 -7.76
C LEU A 252 -8.83 -19.58 -7.31
N LYS A 253 -9.79 -19.39 -8.24
CA LYS A 253 -11.14 -18.85 -7.98
C LYS A 253 -11.17 -17.47 -7.31
N LEU A 254 -10.08 -16.71 -7.40
CA LEU A 254 -9.97 -15.40 -6.77
C LEU A 254 -10.77 -14.32 -7.50
N THR A 255 -10.93 -14.40 -8.83
CA THR A 255 -11.60 -13.37 -9.63
C THR A 255 -13.06 -13.14 -9.23
N THR A 256 -13.78 -14.19 -8.84
CA THR A 256 -15.22 -14.12 -8.52
C THR A 256 -15.53 -13.66 -7.09
N ILE A 257 -14.51 -13.64 -6.21
CA ILE A 257 -14.71 -13.33 -4.77
C ILE A 257 -14.20 -11.94 -4.38
N LEU A 258 -13.54 -11.23 -5.29
CA LEU A 258 -13.02 -9.90 -5.00
C LEU A 258 -14.16 -8.94 -4.62
N LYS A 259 -13.95 -8.18 -3.56
CA LYS A 259 -14.79 -7.03 -3.20
C LYS A 259 -14.72 -5.94 -4.27
N TYR A 260 -13.51 -5.73 -4.79
CA TYR A 260 -13.25 -4.85 -5.93
C TYR A 260 -11.89 -5.15 -6.58
N LEU A 261 -11.75 -4.69 -7.81
CA LEU A 261 -10.50 -4.62 -8.56
C LEU A 261 -10.24 -3.16 -8.97
N SER A 262 -9.16 -2.59 -8.48
CA SER A 262 -8.72 -1.25 -8.85
C SER A 262 -7.76 -1.31 -10.02
N LEU A 263 -8.00 -0.52 -11.06
CA LEU A 263 -7.15 -0.37 -12.23
C LEU A 263 -6.57 1.04 -12.29
N GLY A 264 -5.25 1.17 -12.22
CA GLY A 264 -4.58 2.47 -12.28
C GLY A 264 -3.30 2.41 -13.09
N VAL A 265 -3.15 3.28 -14.08
CA VAL A 265 -1.92 3.38 -14.87
C VAL A 265 -0.86 4.17 -14.11
N VAL A 266 0.41 3.81 -14.29
CA VAL A 266 1.55 4.48 -13.65
C VAL A 266 1.53 5.99 -13.87
N ARG A 267 1.72 6.73 -12.79
CA ARG A 267 1.69 8.20 -12.78
C ARG A 267 2.60 8.75 -11.69
N PHE A 268 3.23 9.87 -11.96
CA PHE A 268 4.17 10.51 -11.07
C PHE A 268 3.88 12.00 -10.97
N THR A 269 4.23 12.63 -9.84
CA THR A 269 4.54 14.05 -9.85
C THR A 269 5.87 14.25 -10.59
N LYS A 270 6.12 15.45 -11.12
CA LYS A 270 7.34 15.75 -11.88
C LYS A 270 8.62 15.46 -11.09
N ASP A 271 8.61 15.78 -9.80
CA ASP A 271 9.81 15.61 -8.97
C ASP A 271 10.06 14.14 -8.62
N VAL A 272 9.00 13.37 -8.34
CA VAL A 272 9.10 11.92 -8.17
C VAL A 272 9.61 11.24 -9.45
N TYR A 273 9.11 11.64 -10.63
CA TYR A 273 9.57 11.06 -11.90
C TYR A 273 11.09 11.24 -12.10
N ARG A 274 11.60 12.45 -11.80
CA ARG A 274 13.05 12.71 -11.86
C ARG A 274 13.85 11.85 -10.88
N GLU A 275 13.31 11.58 -9.69
CA GLU A 275 13.96 10.67 -8.75
C GLU A 275 13.97 9.22 -9.28
N VAL A 276 12.86 8.78 -9.90
CA VAL A 276 12.77 7.46 -10.54
C VAL A 276 13.80 7.34 -11.67
N GLU A 277 13.87 8.31 -12.58
CA GLU A 277 14.86 8.34 -13.67
C GLU A 277 16.30 8.28 -13.14
N ARG A 278 16.59 9.04 -12.08
CA ARG A 278 17.91 9.07 -11.48
C ARG A 278 18.28 7.77 -10.78
N ASN A 279 17.32 7.17 -10.06
CA ASN A 279 17.57 5.97 -9.27
C ASN A 279 17.58 4.69 -10.12
N TYR A 280 16.78 4.66 -11.18
CA TYR A 280 16.59 3.48 -12.04
C TYR A 280 16.63 3.83 -13.53
N PRO A 281 17.77 4.32 -14.06
CA PRO A 281 17.88 4.80 -15.44
C PRO A 281 17.55 3.72 -16.48
N ASP A 282 17.82 2.45 -16.16
CA ASP A 282 17.61 1.30 -17.06
C ASP A 282 16.25 0.59 -16.80
N SER A 283 15.33 1.25 -16.08
CA SER A 283 14.02 0.66 -15.75
C SER A 283 13.13 0.50 -16.97
N LEU A 284 12.34 -0.58 -17.00
CA LEU A 284 11.23 -0.76 -17.94
C LEU A 284 10.25 0.41 -17.98
N LEU A 285 10.18 1.20 -16.91
CA LEU A 285 9.33 2.39 -16.84
C LEU A 285 9.67 3.42 -17.92
N HIS A 286 10.89 3.41 -18.43
CA HIS A 286 11.39 4.34 -19.44
C HIS A 286 11.34 3.78 -20.87
N SER A 287 10.88 2.52 -21.06
CA SER A 287 10.78 1.90 -22.38
C SER A 287 9.75 2.58 -23.30
N THR A 288 8.78 3.29 -22.71
CA THR A 288 7.75 4.03 -23.43
C THR A 288 7.68 5.46 -22.94
N PRO A 289 7.65 6.47 -23.84
CA PRO A 289 7.64 7.87 -23.45
C PRO A 289 6.45 8.24 -22.57
N MET A 290 6.75 8.94 -21.46
CA MET A 290 5.74 9.59 -20.62
C MET A 290 5.70 11.08 -20.92
N ILE A 291 4.53 11.67 -20.81
CA ILE A 291 4.31 13.11 -21.05
C ILE A 291 3.81 13.79 -19.78
N LYS A 292 4.09 15.08 -19.66
CA LYS A 292 3.47 15.91 -18.64
C LYS A 292 2.03 16.18 -19.03
N SER A 293 1.10 15.75 -18.20
CA SER A 293 -0.34 15.95 -18.37
C SER A 293 -0.78 17.32 -17.85
N PHE A 294 -2.01 17.74 -18.12
CA PHE A 294 -2.60 19.03 -17.69
C PHE A 294 -2.67 19.16 -16.16
N ASP A 295 -2.81 18.06 -15.44
CA ASP A 295 -2.80 17.97 -13.97
C ASP A 295 -1.40 17.95 -13.35
N ASN A 296 -0.37 18.31 -14.12
CA ASN A 296 1.05 18.30 -13.77
C ASN A 296 1.66 16.91 -13.44
N LYS A 297 0.93 15.83 -13.66
CA LYS A 297 1.47 14.48 -13.55
C LYS A 297 2.24 14.09 -14.81
N VAL A 298 3.26 13.25 -14.64
CA VAL A 298 4.00 12.58 -15.70
C VAL A 298 3.46 11.17 -15.84
N ARG A 299 2.94 10.83 -17.01
CA ARG A 299 2.29 9.54 -17.31
C ARG A 299 2.20 9.31 -18.81
N TYR A 300 1.76 8.15 -19.25
CA TYR A 300 1.47 7.91 -20.67
C TYR A 300 0.40 8.87 -21.19
N ASN A 301 0.34 9.12 -22.50
CA ASN A 301 -0.72 9.94 -23.10
C ASN A 301 -2.11 9.33 -22.85
N HIS A 302 -3.14 10.17 -22.90
CA HIS A 302 -4.50 9.76 -22.56
C HIS A 302 -5.03 8.60 -23.43
N PRO A 303 -4.92 8.58 -24.78
CA PRO A 303 -5.38 7.44 -25.56
C PRO A 303 -4.75 6.12 -25.16
N MET A 304 -3.44 6.12 -24.86
CA MET A 304 -2.72 4.93 -24.43
C MET A 304 -3.21 4.43 -23.08
N ARG A 305 -3.40 5.34 -22.10
CA ARG A 305 -3.90 4.98 -20.78
C ARG A 305 -5.29 4.34 -20.86
N MET A 306 -6.19 4.95 -21.62
CA MET A 306 -7.55 4.42 -21.81
C MET A 306 -7.53 3.06 -22.48
N TRP A 307 -6.72 2.88 -23.51
CA TRP A 307 -6.54 1.58 -24.14
C TRP A 307 -6.03 0.52 -23.15
N MET A 308 -5.00 0.86 -22.35
CA MET A 308 -4.44 -0.07 -21.35
C MET A 308 -5.50 -0.49 -20.32
N MET A 309 -6.22 0.48 -19.74
CA MET A 309 -7.24 0.20 -18.72
C MET A 309 -8.42 -0.58 -19.29
N ASN A 310 -8.92 -0.20 -20.47
CA ASN A 310 -10.03 -0.90 -21.12
C ASN A 310 -9.62 -2.35 -21.47
N THR A 311 -8.42 -2.56 -21.99
CA THR A 311 -7.90 -3.91 -22.27
C THR A 311 -7.87 -4.76 -21.00
N VAL A 312 -7.35 -4.21 -19.90
CA VAL A 312 -7.29 -4.97 -18.62
C VAL A 312 -8.68 -5.15 -18.03
N LYS A 313 -9.59 -4.17 -18.15
CA LYS A 313 -10.99 -4.29 -17.71
C LYS A 313 -11.70 -5.41 -18.47
N GLU A 314 -11.59 -5.44 -19.79
CA GLU A 314 -12.18 -6.50 -20.62
C GLU A 314 -11.67 -7.89 -20.21
N LEU A 315 -10.36 -8.05 -20.08
CA LEU A 315 -9.77 -9.31 -19.62
C LEU A 315 -10.23 -9.71 -18.19
N ALA A 316 -10.42 -8.75 -17.29
CA ALA A 316 -10.91 -9.00 -15.93
C ALA A 316 -12.38 -9.49 -15.95
N LEU A 317 -13.22 -8.90 -16.80
CA LEU A 317 -14.60 -9.33 -17.02
C LEU A 317 -14.65 -10.75 -17.60
N GLU A 318 -13.83 -11.05 -18.63
CA GLU A 318 -13.69 -12.41 -19.20
C GLU A 318 -13.21 -13.44 -18.16
N ALA A 319 -12.37 -13.01 -17.22
CA ALA A 319 -11.91 -13.86 -16.11
C ALA A 319 -12.96 -14.04 -14.99
N GLY A 320 -14.09 -13.33 -15.04
CA GLY A 320 -15.22 -13.45 -14.12
C GLY A 320 -15.20 -12.45 -12.96
N VAL A 321 -14.41 -11.37 -13.04
CA VAL A 321 -14.53 -10.24 -12.09
C VAL A 321 -15.85 -9.50 -12.38
N LYS A 322 -16.59 -9.14 -11.33
CA LYS A 322 -17.86 -8.42 -11.48
C LYS A 322 -17.63 -7.00 -11.95
N GLU A 323 -18.47 -6.52 -12.88
CA GLU A 323 -18.28 -5.19 -13.48
C GLU A 323 -18.45 -4.06 -12.45
N ASP A 324 -19.41 -4.16 -11.55
CA ASP A 324 -19.66 -3.21 -10.47
C ASP A 324 -18.56 -3.18 -9.41
N GLY A 325 -17.68 -4.20 -9.41
CA GLY A 325 -16.49 -4.27 -8.57
C GLY A 325 -15.22 -3.68 -9.23
N ILE A 326 -15.26 -3.26 -10.50
CA ILE A 326 -14.07 -2.70 -11.17
C ILE A 326 -14.15 -1.18 -11.18
N TYR A 327 -13.12 -0.49 -10.66
CA TYR A 327 -13.03 0.97 -10.76
C TYR A 327 -11.68 1.44 -11.31
N LEU A 328 -11.72 2.57 -12.04
CA LEU A 328 -10.54 3.20 -12.64
C LEU A 328 -9.96 4.21 -11.65
N CYS A 329 -8.82 3.88 -11.07
CA CYS A 329 -8.18 4.69 -10.06
C CYS A 329 -7.54 5.95 -10.67
N MET A 330 -7.95 7.14 -10.18
CA MET A 330 -7.37 8.44 -10.56
C MET A 330 -7.51 8.79 -12.06
N GLU A 331 -8.49 8.23 -12.72
CA GLU A 331 -8.94 8.65 -14.05
C GLU A 331 -10.42 9.05 -13.96
N GLU A 332 -10.79 10.12 -14.65
CA GLU A 332 -12.21 10.48 -14.79
C GLU A 332 -12.88 9.43 -15.68
N ASN A 333 -14.08 9.00 -15.30
CA ASN A 333 -14.91 8.19 -16.17
C ASN A 333 -15.24 9.03 -17.41
N ALA A 334 -14.66 8.66 -18.55
CA ALA A 334 -14.96 9.28 -19.84
C ALA A 334 -16.34 8.84 -20.33
#